data_d43d85078a3cbd1eeb3bd93358a1ca67
#
_entry.id   d43d85078a3cbd1eeb3bd93358a1ca67
#
_cell.length_a   1.000
_cell.length_b   1.000
_cell.length_c   1.000
_cell.angle_alpha   90.00
_cell.angle_beta   90.00
_cell.angle_gamma   90.00
#
_symmetry.space_group_name_H-M   'P 1'
#
loop_
_entity.id
_entity.type
_entity.pdbx_description
1 polymer ?
#
loop_
_entity_poly.entity_id
_entity_poly.type
_entity_poly.pdbx_seq_one_letter_code
_entity_poly.pdbx_strand_id
1 'polypeptide(L)'
;MKYCFLFCVLGIMHAQDLGSDGVWLPHPVVDLGSSAAVPFQPWAKLKFQENHAKQQNELDRRCLPPGVPRITLMARPFEIVQTPNRILFVYEGGAHVWRQIWMDGRAHPKDPNPNWLGHSIGHWEGDTLVVDSVGFNDRTWLDDAGHPHTEQLHVIEKYSRTGPLTMKYDVVIDDPGAYTQSWTSSSSLSFRRGEKLAEDICLDKITK
;
A
#
# COMPACT_ATOMS: atom_id res chain seq x y z
N MET A 1 30.94 -52.00 13.03
CA MET A 1 30.64 -50.59 13.40
C MET A 1 30.09 -49.91 12.15
N LYS A 2 28.75 -49.67 12.13
CA LYS A 2 28.08 -48.98 11.03
C LYS A 2 27.83 -47.50 11.51
N TYR A 3 28.54 -46.58 10.92
CA TYR A 3 28.30 -45.15 11.17
C TYR A 3 27.09 -44.68 10.38
N CYS A 4 26.00 -44.36 11.08
CA CYS A 4 24.82 -43.72 10.50
C CYS A 4 25.11 -42.22 10.44
N PHE A 5 25.40 -41.69 9.24
CA PHE A 5 25.49 -40.25 9.02
C PHE A 5 24.06 -39.69 8.95
N LEU A 6 23.68 -39.01 10.03
CA LEU A 6 22.44 -38.23 10.08
C LEU A 6 22.70 -36.95 9.28
N PHE A 7 22.23 -36.90 8.04
CA PHE A 7 22.18 -35.63 7.26
C PHE A 7 21.12 -34.73 7.88
N CYS A 8 21.56 -33.81 8.71
CA CYS A 8 20.73 -32.70 9.14
C CYS A 8 20.54 -31.75 7.93
N VAL A 9 19.42 -31.90 7.22
CA VAL A 9 19.01 -30.94 6.21
C VAL A 9 18.60 -29.67 6.99
N LEU A 10 19.55 -28.77 7.16
CA LEU A 10 19.27 -27.39 7.53
C LEU A 10 18.44 -26.79 6.38
N GLY A 11 17.12 -26.82 6.53
CA GLY A 11 16.24 -26.03 5.69
C GLY A 11 16.69 -24.57 5.82
N ILE A 12 17.23 -24.02 4.75
CA ILE A 12 17.45 -22.59 4.64
C ILE A 12 16.04 -21.97 4.71
N MET A 13 15.64 -21.51 5.89
CA MET A 13 14.50 -20.62 6.00
C MET A 13 14.90 -19.38 5.18
N HIS A 14 14.35 -19.28 3.99
CA HIS A 14 14.40 -18.03 3.24
C HIS A 14 13.74 -17.00 4.16
N ALA A 15 14.55 -16.11 4.70
CA ALA A 15 14.02 -15.00 5.44
C ALA A 15 13.04 -14.24 4.51
N GLN A 16 11.86 -13.99 5.00
CA GLN A 16 10.82 -13.19 4.35
C GLN A 16 11.35 -11.75 4.24
N ASP A 17 12.31 -11.53 3.34
CA ASP A 17 13.03 -10.27 3.15
C ASP A 17 12.37 -9.45 2.05
N LEU A 18 11.84 -8.31 2.41
CA LEU A 18 11.26 -7.33 1.48
C LEU A 18 12.29 -6.36 0.89
N GLY A 19 13.58 -6.57 1.18
CA GLY A 19 14.68 -5.71 0.71
C GLY A 19 14.99 -4.59 1.70
N SER A 20 16.13 -4.71 2.39
CA SER A 20 16.55 -3.82 3.48
C SER A 20 17.60 -2.79 3.08
N ASP A 21 18.18 -2.89 1.88
CA ASP A 21 19.27 -2.02 1.42
C ASP A 21 18.89 -1.32 0.10
N GLY A 22 17.88 -0.47 0.18
CA GLY A 22 17.39 0.28 -0.97
C GLY A 22 15.92 0.65 -0.84
N VAL A 23 15.38 1.15 -1.92
CA VAL A 23 14.01 1.64 -1.98
C VAL A 23 13.19 0.89 -3.03
N TRP A 24 11.90 0.82 -2.82
CA TRP A 24 10.93 0.34 -3.80
C TRP A 24 10.35 1.50 -4.57
N LEU A 25 10.34 1.40 -5.89
CA LEU A 25 9.70 2.35 -6.78
C LEU A 25 8.53 1.66 -7.48
N PRO A 26 7.30 2.11 -7.28
CA PRO A 26 6.15 1.56 -7.98
C PRO A 26 6.24 1.90 -9.48
N HIS A 27 5.78 0.98 -10.33
CA HIS A 27 5.35 1.36 -11.66
C HIS A 27 4.07 2.18 -11.49
N PRO A 28 4.03 3.45 -11.92
CA PRO A 28 2.92 4.34 -11.61
C PRO A 28 1.59 3.75 -12.08
N VAL A 29 0.66 3.64 -11.17
CA VAL A 29 -0.72 3.28 -11.48
C VAL A 29 -1.58 4.51 -11.24
N VAL A 30 -1.87 5.19 -12.32
CA VAL A 30 -2.73 6.38 -12.29
C VAL A 30 -4.19 5.98 -12.07
N ASP A 31 -4.57 4.82 -12.59
CA ASP A 31 -5.94 4.29 -12.57
C ASP A 31 -5.92 2.83 -12.11
N LEU A 32 -6.46 2.54 -10.95
CA LEU A 32 -6.59 1.18 -10.40
C LEU A 32 -7.56 0.30 -11.18
N GLY A 33 -8.49 0.90 -11.92
CA GLY A 33 -9.45 0.18 -12.73
C GLY A 33 -10.25 1.11 -13.62
N SER A 34 -10.42 0.72 -14.89
CA SER A 34 -11.23 1.52 -15.80
C SER A 34 -12.66 1.68 -15.27
N SER A 35 -13.24 2.84 -15.48
CA SER A 35 -14.61 3.17 -15.03
C SER A 35 -15.69 2.21 -15.53
N ALA A 36 -15.41 1.41 -16.57
CA ALA A 36 -16.28 0.37 -17.09
C ALA A 36 -16.19 -0.94 -16.28
N ALA A 37 -15.07 -1.21 -15.63
CA ALA A 37 -14.81 -2.45 -14.90
C ALA A 37 -15.06 -2.30 -13.38
N VAL A 38 -14.99 -1.08 -12.84
CA VAL A 38 -15.18 -0.81 -11.42
C VAL A 38 -16.66 -0.82 -11.05
N PRO A 39 -17.09 -1.59 -10.05
CA PRO A 39 -18.50 -1.79 -9.70
C PRO A 39 -19.03 -0.65 -8.80
N PHE A 40 -19.07 0.56 -9.31
CA PHE A 40 -19.48 1.75 -8.54
C PHE A 40 -20.93 1.68 -8.04
N GLN A 41 -21.15 2.19 -6.82
CA GLN A 41 -22.46 2.73 -6.43
C GLN A 41 -22.79 3.97 -7.29
N PRO A 42 -24.08 4.30 -7.51
CA PRO A 42 -24.47 5.43 -8.37
C PRO A 42 -23.80 6.76 -7.99
N TRP A 43 -23.77 7.10 -6.71
CA TRP A 43 -23.15 8.34 -6.23
C TRP A 43 -21.63 8.33 -6.43
N ALA A 44 -20.98 7.17 -6.19
CA ALA A 44 -19.54 7.03 -6.31
C ALA A 44 -19.07 7.18 -7.76
N LYS A 45 -19.87 6.70 -8.72
CA LYS A 45 -19.61 6.92 -10.14
C LYS A 45 -19.64 8.40 -10.52
N LEU A 46 -20.62 9.15 -10.04
CA LEU A 46 -20.69 10.60 -10.26
C LEU A 46 -19.51 11.31 -9.61
N LYS A 47 -19.17 10.92 -8.38
CA LYS A 47 -18.03 11.47 -7.66
C LYS A 47 -16.71 11.19 -8.35
N PHE A 48 -16.53 9.97 -8.88
CA PHE A 48 -15.34 9.63 -9.69
C PHE A 48 -15.24 10.55 -10.92
N GLN A 49 -16.32 10.77 -11.65
CA GLN A 49 -16.32 11.67 -12.81
C GLN A 49 -15.95 13.10 -12.43
N GLU A 50 -16.47 13.59 -11.31
CA GLU A 50 -16.13 14.91 -10.77
C GLU A 50 -14.65 15.01 -10.39
N ASN A 51 -14.13 14.01 -9.69
CA ASN A 51 -12.72 13.96 -9.25
C ASN A 51 -11.79 13.87 -10.45
N HIS A 52 -12.10 13.01 -11.41
CA HIS A 52 -11.32 12.81 -12.63
C HIS A 52 -11.21 14.09 -13.47
N ALA A 53 -12.29 14.88 -13.55
CA ALA A 53 -12.29 16.17 -14.23
C ALA A 53 -11.38 17.22 -13.54
N LYS A 54 -11.14 17.10 -12.24
CA LYS A 54 -10.27 18.02 -11.49
C LYS A 54 -8.77 17.79 -11.71
N GLN A 55 -8.37 16.60 -12.20
CA GLN A 55 -6.99 16.16 -12.48
C GLN A 55 -6.00 16.22 -11.31
N GLN A 56 -6.33 16.85 -10.20
CA GLN A 56 -5.51 16.93 -9.00
C GLN A 56 -6.38 16.86 -7.75
N ASN A 57 -5.94 16.04 -6.80
CA ASN A 57 -6.52 16.07 -5.48
C ASN A 57 -6.06 17.35 -4.76
N GLU A 58 -7.01 18.13 -4.27
CA GLU A 58 -6.73 19.36 -3.50
C GLU A 58 -5.87 19.08 -2.27
N LEU A 59 -5.94 17.87 -1.71
CA LEU A 59 -5.15 17.43 -0.56
C LEU A 59 -3.65 17.40 -0.87
N ASP A 60 -3.26 17.02 -2.09
CA ASP A 60 -1.85 17.01 -2.51
C ASP A 60 -1.28 18.42 -2.48
N ARG A 61 -2.09 19.43 -2.87
CA ARG A 61 -1.73 20.84 -2.79
C ARG A 61 -1.58 21.35 -1.36
N ARG A 62 -2.21 20.70 -0.40
CA ARG A 62 -2.18 21.04 1.03
C ARG A 62 -1.19 20.19 1.82
N CYS A 63 -0.36 19.39 1.15
CA CYS A 63 0.61 18.50 1.77
C CYS A 63 -0.01 17.52 2.76
N LEU A 64 -1.21 17.04 2.49
CA LEU A 64 -1.89 16.05 3.30
C LEU A 64 -1.60 14.62 2.77
N PRO A 65 -1.65 13.61 3.63
CA PRO A 65 -1.41 12.23 3.21
C PRO A 65 -2.38 11.79 2.12
N PRO A 66 -1.91 11.08 1.07
CA PRO A 66 -2.74 10.67 -0.06
C PRO A 66 -3.68 9.51 0.23
N GLY A 67 -3.52 8.84 1.38
CA GLY A 67 -4.29 7.63 1.73
C GLY A 67 -3.71 6.34 1.15
N VAL A 68 -4.37 5.23 1.46
CA VAL A 68 -4.05 3.87 1.00
C VAL A 68 -5.16 3.40 0.06
N PRO A 69 -4.86 2.75 -1.07
CA PRO A 69 -3.55 2.27 -1.51
C PRO A 69 -2.72 3.31 -2.28
N ARG A 70 -3.27 4.48 -2.57
CA ARG A 70 -2.67 5.49 -3.44
C ARG A 70 -1.21 5.80 -3.10
N ILE A 71 -0.87 5.94 -1.80
CA ILE A 71 0.49 6.27 -1.38
C ILE A 71 1.53 5.24 -1.85
N THR A 72 1.16 3.95 -1.94
CA THR A 72 2.02 2.87 -2.42
C THR A 72 2.16 2.89 -3.96
N LEU A 73 1.22 3.53 -4.66
CA LEU A 73 1.12 3.52 -6.13
C LEU A 73 1.64 4.80 -6.78
N MET A 74 1.91 5.83 -5.98
CA MET A 74 2.49 7.08 -6.47
C MET A 74 3.90 6.82 -7.04
N ALA A 75 4.28 7.59 -8.08
CA ALA A 75 5.63 7.54 -8.68
C ALA A 75 6.71 8.11 -7.72
N ARG A 76 6.72 7.67 -6.48
CA ARG A 76 7.65 8.07 -5.43
C ARG A 76 8.21 6.85 -4.74
N PRO A 77 9.51 6.83 -4.42
CA PRO A 77 10.12 5.71 -3.73
C PRO A 77 9.65 5.62 -2.28
N PHE A 78 9.72 4.39 -1.77
CA PHE A 78 9.52 4.12 -0.35
C PHE A 78 10.48 3.02 0.13
N GLU A 79 10.83 3.06 1.39
CA GLU A 79 11.64 2.06 2.08
C GLU A 79 10.76 1.15 2.93
N ILE A 80 11.11 -0.13 3.00
CA ILE A 80 10.47 -1.10 3.89
C ILE A 80 11.44 -1.47 5.01
N VAL A 81 11.10 -1.10 6.23
CA VAL A 81 11.88 -1.44 7.43
C VAL A 81 11.18 -2.56 8.18
N GLN A 82 11.80 -3.73 8.23
CA GLN A 82 11.27 -4.90 8.92
C GLN A 82 11.82 -5.02 10.33
N THR A 83 10.93 -5.28 11.28
CA THR A 83 11.27 -5.66 12.66
C THR A 83 10.46 -6.89 13.06
N PRO A 84 10.78 -7.60 14.15
CA PRO A 84 10.08 -8.82 14.52
C PRO A 84 8.56 -8.69 14.67
N ASN A 85 8.09 -7.53 15.14
CA ASN A 85 6.67 -7.33 15.50
C ASN A 85 5.94 -6.32 14.62
N ARG A 86 6.63 -5.69 13.68
CA ARG A 86 6.05 -4.68 12.79
C ARG A 86 6.89 -4.44 11.56
N ILE A 87 6.24 -4.01 10.51
CA ILE A 87 6.87 -3.50 9.30
C ILE A 87 6.51 -2.02 9.18
N LEU A 88 7.49 -1.18 8.82
CA LEU A 88 7.29 0.23 8.55
C LEU A 88 7.52 0.49 7.07
N PHE A 89 6.58 1.14 6.42
CA PHE A 89 6.74 1.70 5.10
C PHE A 89 7.00 3.20 5.27
N VAL A 90 8.18 3.64 4.84
CA VAL A 90 8.62 5.04 4.93
C VAL A 90 8.59 5.61 3.53
N TYR A 91 7.75 6.59 3.28
CA TYR A 91 7.51 7.15 1.95
C TYR A 91 8.27 8.47 1.78
N GLU A 92 8.91 8.63 0.61
CA GLU A 92 9.52 9.91 0.23
C GLU A 92 8.45 10.98 -0.03
N GLY A 93 7.38 10.59 -0.75
CA GLY A 93 6.27 11.48 -1.05
C GLY A 93 5.17 11.49 0.00
N GLY A 94 4.08 12.20 -0.30
CA GLY A 94 2.87 12.17 0.53
C GLY A 94 3.02 12.81 1.90
N ALA A 95 3.78 13.90 2.01
CA ALA A 95 4.07 14.62 3.25
C ALA A 95 5.00 13.87 4.23
N HIS A 96 5.94 13.06 3.71
CA HIS A 96 6.90 12.28 4.52
C HIS A 96 6.21 11.40 5.58
N VAL A 97 5.13 10.79 5.22
CA VAL A 97 4.43 9.89 6.13
C VAL A 97 5.10 8.52 6.18
N TRP A 98 4.88 7.85 7.27
CA TRP A 98 5.20 6.45 7.43
C TRP A 98 3.94 5.68 7.79
N ARG A 99 3.88 4.41 7.37
CA ARG A 99 2.79 3.50 7.68
C ARG A 99 3.32 2.33 8.49
N GLN A 100 2.66 2.01 9.58
CA GLN A 100 3.00 0.89 10.43
C GLN A 100 2.04 -0.26 10.20
N ILE A 101 2.61 -1.44 9.98
CA ILE A 101 1.89 -2.70 9.85
C ILE A 101 2.26 -3.57 11.05
N TRP A 102 1.28 -3.96 11.83
CA TRP A 102 1.49 -4.81 12.98
C TRP A 102 1.59 -6.28 12.56
N MET A 103 2.68 -6.95 12.98
CA MET A 103 2.99 -8.35 12.62
C MET A 103 2.89 -9.29 13.83
N ASP A 104 2.29 -8.87 14.92
CA ASP A 104 2.23 -9.59 16.20
C ASP A 104 0.94 -10.40 16.39
N GLY A 105 0.14 -10.55 15.34
CA GLY A 105 -1.11 -11.33 15.36
C GLY A 105 -2.30 -10.66 16.05
N ARG A 106 -2.19 -9.35 16.36
CA ARG A 106 -3.33 -8.62 16.92
C ARG A 106 -4.48 -8.50 15.93
N ALA A 107 -5.69 -8.33 16.45
CA ALA A 107 -6.85 -7.94 15.64
C ALA A 107 -6.92 -6.42 15.46
N HIS A 108 -7.71 -5.97 14.49
CA HIS A 108 -8.12 -4.57 14.39
C HIS A 108 -8.88 -4.12 15.64
N PRO A 109 -8.77 -2.85 16.04
CA PRO A 109 -9.70 -2.25 17.02
C PRO A 109 -11.15 -2.42 16.54
N LYS A 110 -12.07 -2.63 17.47
CA LYS A 110 -13.50 -2.78 17.13
C LYS A 110 -14.09 -1.49 16.53
N ASP A 111 -13.57 -0.35 16.96
CA ASP A 111 -14.00 0.98 16.52
C ASP A 111 -12.73 1.83 16.34
N PRO A 112 -12.03 1.68 15.19
CA PRO A 112 -10.84 2.45 14.92
C PRO A 112 -11.21 3.90 14.61
N ASN A 113 -10.55 4.86 15.27
CA ASN A 113 -10.68 6.27 14.89
C ASN A 113 -10.24 6.47 13.44
N PRO A 114 -11.11 7.01 12.56
CA PRO A 114 -10.77 7.21 11.16
C PRO A 114 -9.55 8.11 10.99
N ASN A 115 -8.58 7.65 10.21
CA ASN A 115 -7.36 8.40 9.93
C ASN A 115 -6.92 8.24 8.46
N TRP A 116 -5.85 8.92 8.06
CA TRP A 116 -5.41 8.98 6.66
C TRP A 116 -4.89 7.66 6.10
N LEU A 117 -4.22 6.85 6.91
CA LEU A 117 -3.52 5.65 6.47
C LEU A 117 -4.15 4.36 7.03
N GLY A 118 -5.23 4.48 7.81
CA GLY A 118 -5.90 3.36 8.44
C GLY A 118 -5.07 2.70 9.55
N HIS A 119 -5.63 1.66 10.12
CA HIS A 119 -4.96 0.73 11.02
C HIS A 119 -4.63 -0.54 10.23
N SER A 120 -3.35 -0.89 10.15
CA SER A 120 -2.87 -2.02 9.34
C SER A 120 -2.32 -3.13 10.22
N ILE A 121 -2.76 -4.36 9.96
CA ILE A 121 -2.19 -5.60 10.49
C ILE A 121 -1.64 -6.42 9.33
N GLY A 122 -0.67 -7.29 9.58
CA GLY A 122 -0.09 -8.10 8.53
C GLY A 122 0.24 -9.51 9.00
N HIS A 123 0.36 -10.39 8.04
CA HIS A 123 0.85 -11.75 8.24
C HIS A 123 1.53 -12.24 6.95
N TRP A 124 2.25 -13.34 7.07
CA TRP A 124 2.90 -13.98 5.93
C TRP A 124 2.09 -15.17 5.43
N GLU A 125 1.82 -15.20 4.12
CA GLU A 125 1.34 -16.37 3.39
C GLU A 125 2.48 -16.92 2.52
N GLY A 126 3.27 -17.85 3.06
CA GLY A 126 4.53 -18.24 2.42
C GLY A 126 5.49 -17.04 2.33
N ASP A 127 5.88 -16.66 1.11
CA ASP A 127 6.76 -15.51 0.83
C ASP A 127 5.98 -14.22 0.49
N THR A 128 4.67 -14.23 0.65
CA THR A 128 3.81 -13.07 0.39
C THR A 128 3.45 -12.38 1.69
N LEU A 129 3.77 -11.10 1.82
CA LEU A 129 3.23 -10.26 2.88
C LEU A 129 1.78 -9.88 2.52
N VAL A 130 0.86 -10.24 3.39
CA VAL A 130 -0.54 -9.81 3.31
C VAL A 130 -0.77 -8.72 4.36
N VAL A 131 -1.28 -7.59 3.93
CA VAL A 131 -1.60 -6.44 4.78
C VAL A 131 -3.08 -6.17 4.71
N ASP A 132 -3.72 -6.18 5.86
CA ASP A 132 -5.14 -5.91 6.07
C ASP A 132 -5.31 -4.55 6.74
N SER A 133 -6.17 -3.66 6.22
CA SER A 133 -6.26 -2.28 6.67
C SER A 133 -7.68 -1.76 6.66
N VAL A 134 -8.06 -1.15 7.79
CA VAL A 134 -9.38 -0.55 8.03
C VAL A 134 -9.24 0.79 8.78
N GLY A 135 -10.33 1.50 9.01
CA GLY A 135 -10.35 2.73 9.80
C GLY A 135 -9.79 3.93 9.06
N PHE A 136 -10.12 4.05 7.79
CA PHE A 136 -9.78 5.20 6.96
C PHE A 136 -10.78 6.34 7.15
N ASN A 137 -10.33 7.60 7.06
CA ASN A 137 -11.24 8.71 6.80
C ASN A 137 -11.60 8.76 5.30
N ASP A 138 -12.69 9.42 4.95
CA ASP A 138 -13.21 9.51 3.58
C ASP A 138 -12.64 10.67 2.74
N ARG A 139 -11.49 11.23 3.15
CA ARG A 139 -10.95 12.46 2.57
C ARG A 139 -10.03 12.25 1.39
N THR A 140 -9.63 11.00 1.11
CA THR A 140 -8.64 10.67 0.08
C THR A 140 -9.28 10.06 -1.15
N TRP A 141 -8.47 9.84 -2.18
CA TRP A 141 -8.80 9.03 -3.33
C TRP A 141 -8.00 7.73 -3.29
N LEU A 142 -8.53 6.65 -3.87
CA LEU A 142 -7.81 5.38 -3.95
C LEU A 142 -6.63 5.41 -4.92
N ASP A 143 -6.66 6.34 -5.91
CA ASP A 143 -5.65 6.51 -6.95
C ASP A 143 -5.67 7.93 -7.54
N ASP A 144 -4.81 8.17 -8.53
CA ASP A 144 -4.72 9.47 -9.20
C ASP A 144 -5.87 9.71 -10.20
N ALA A 145 -6.60 8.68 -10.59
CA ALA A 145 -7.80 8.82 -11.43
C ALA A 145 -9.00 9.39 -10.66
N GLY A 146 -8.98 9.31 -9.31
CA GLY A 146 -9.99 9.92 -8.47
C GLY A 146 -11.08 8.98 -7.97
N HIS A 147 -10.78 7.68 -7.85
CA HIS A 147 -11.71 6.72 -7.26
C HIS A 147 -12.04 7.09 -5.81
N PRO A 148 -13.32 7.40 -5.50
CA PRO A 148 -13.72 7.78 -4.16
C PRO A 148 -13.86 6.56 -3.26
N HIS A 149 -13.85 6.78 -1.95
CA HIS A 149 -14.20 5.78 -0.95
C HIS A 149 -14.94 6.39 0.22
N THR A 150 -15.43 5.56 1.12
CA THR A 150 -16.07 5.94 2.39
C THR A 150 -15.24 5.48 3.58
N GLU A 151 -15.68 5.79 4.80
CA GLU A 151 -15.06 5.25 6.02
C GLU A 151 -15.27 3.73 6.20
N GLN A 152 -16.12 3.10 5.35
CA GLN A 152 -16.29 1.64 5.32
C GLN A 152 -15.19 0.93 4.51
N LEU A 153 -14.24 1.68 3.98
CA LEU A 153 -13.14 1.13 3.18
C LEU A 153 -12.35 0.09 3.98
N HIS A 154 -12.20 -1.07 3.37
CA HIS A 154 -11.32 -2.15 3.77
C HIS A 154 -10.37 -2.45 2.60
N VAL A 155 -9.08 -2.43 2.86
CA VAL A 155 -8.05 -2.67 1.85
C VAL A 155 -7.20 -3.86 2.25
N ILE A 156 -7.10 -4.85 1.35
CA ILE A 156 -6.16 -5.97 1.50
C ILE A 156 -5.09 -5.85 0.43
N GLU A 157 -3.83 -5.73 0.84
CA GLU A 157 -2.69 -5.61 -0.05
C GLU A 157 -1.81 -6.86 0.05
N LYS A 158 -1.30 -7.33 -1.09
CA LYS A 158 -0.37 -8.46 -1.16
C LYS A 158 0.92 -8.03 -1.84
N TYR A 159 2.03 -8.26 -1.15
CA TYR A 159 3.37 -7.94 -1.61
C TYR A 159 4.13 -9.25 -1.81
N SER A 160 4.37 -9.63 -3.06
CA SER A 160 5.02 -10.92 -3.42
C SER A 160 6.28 -10.66 -4.23
N ARG A 161 7.43 -11.03 -3.70
CA ARG A 161 8.67 -10.93 -4.49
C ARG A 161 8.63 -11.90 -5.66
N THR A 162 8.80 -11.38 -6.87
CA THR A 162 8.85 -12.16 -8.11
C THR A 162 10.25 -12.31 -8.67
N GLY A 163 11.22 -11.60 -8.07
CA GLY A 163 12.63 -11.65 -8.43
C GLY A 163 13.48 -10.81 -7.47
N PRO A 164 14.80 -10.79 -7.68
CA PRO A 164 15.71 -10.04 -6.80
C PRO A 164 15.43 -8.53 -6.74
N LEU A 165 14.89 -7.97 -7.84
CA LEU A 165 14.63 -6.53 -7.99
C LEU A 165 13.17 -6.24 -8.33
N THR A 166 12.27 -7.21 -8.19
CA THR A 166 10.87 -7.08 -8.58
C THR A 166 9.93 -7.63 -7.53
N MET A 167 8.83 -6.94 -7.33
CA MET A 167 7.74 -7.33 -6.45
C MET A 167 6.42 -7.11 -7.16
N LYS A 168 5.55 -8.10 -7.10
CA LYS A 168 4.16 -7.96 -7.48
C LYS A 168 3.40 -7.31 -6.32
N TYR A 169 2.52 -6.38 -6.64
CA TYR A 169 1.59 -5.76 -5.73
C TYR A 169 0.17 -6.01 -6.20
N ASP A 170 -0.61 -6.69 -5.39
CA ASP A 170 -2.05 -6.89 -5.62
C ASP A 170 -2.83 -6.18 -4.51
N VAL A 171 -3.94 -5.54 -4.88
CA VAL A 171 -4.81 -4.87 -3.94
C VAL A 171 -6.27 -5.27 -4.16
N VAL A 172 -6.97 -5.53 -3.07
CA VAL A 172 -8.42 -5.72 -3.01
C VAL A 172 -9.02 -4.49 -2.34
N ILE A 173 -9.98 -3.89 -2.99
CA ILE A 173 -10.80 -2.79 -2.48
C ILE A 173 -12.16 -3.33 -2.12
N ASP A 174 -12.55 -3.22 -0.87
CA ASP A 174 -13.85 -3.57 -0.37
C ASP A 174 -14.45 -2.36 0.39
N ASP A 175 -15.41 -1.71 -0.21
CA ASP A 175 -16.10 -0.56 0.37
C ASP A 175 -17.56 -0.58 -0.08
N PRO A 176 -18.44 -1.20 0.71
CA PRO A 176 -19.86 -1.33 0.34
C PRO A 176 -20.60 0.01 0.25
N GLY A 177 -20.04 1.07 0.86
CA GLY A 177 -20.55 2.42 0.72
C GLY A 177 -20.30 3.01 -0.66
N ALA A 178 -19.20 2.66 -1.33
CA ALA A 178 -18.80 3.21 -2.63
C ALA A 178 -18.97 2.23 -3.80
N TYR A 179 -18.92 0.93 -3.54
CA TYR A 179 -18.92 -0.11 -4.57
C TYR A 179 -19.95 -1.19 -4.28
N THR A 180 -20.54 -1.78 -5.34
CA THR A 180 -21.56 -2.82 -5.21
C THR A 180 -20.99 -4.20 -4.88
N GLN A 181 -19.69 -4.38 -5.08
CA GLN A 181 -18.91 -5.57 -4.71
C GLN A 181 -17.43 -5.18 -4.58
N SER A 182 -16.65 -6.00 -3.91
CA SER A 182 -15.20 -5.85 -3.87
C SER A 182 -14.58 -6.01 -5.27
N TRP A 183 -13.46 -5.32 -5.52
CA TRP A 183 -12.75 -5.39 -6.79
C TRP A 183 -11.24 -5.36 -6.54
N THR A 184 -10.47 -5.74 -7.55
CA THR A 184 -9.03 -5.94 -7.44
C THR A 184 -8.26 -5.18 -8.50
N SER A 185 -7.03 -4.81 -8.17
CA SER A 185 -6.05 -4.30 -9.11
C SER A 185 -4.67 -4.90 -8.83
N SER A 186 -3.80 -4.89 -9.84
CA SER A 186 -2.44 -5.43 -9.73
C SER A 186 -1.45 -4.46 -10.36
N SER A 187 -0.28 -4.37 -9.73
CA SER A 187 0.85 -3.57 -10.21
C SER A 187 2.17 -4.27 -9.89
N SER A 188 3.27 -3.63 -10.20
CA SER A 188 4.60 -4.11 -9.87
C SER A 188 5.46 -2.99 -9.28
N LEU A 189 6.43 -3.39 -8.47
CA LEU A 189 7.40 -2.51 -7.84
C LEU A 189 8.79 -2.95 -8.28
N SER A 190 9.67 -1.97 -8.52
CA SER A 190 11.08 -2.20 -8.83
C SER A 190 11.95 -1.81 -7.64
N PHE A 191 12.86 -2.72 -7.24
CA PHE A 191 13.81 -2.44 -6.17
C PHE A 191 15.05 -1.71 -6.71
N ARG A 192 15.42 -0.63 -6.06
CA ARG A 192 16.60 0.18 -6.33
C ARG A 192 17.60 0.01 -5.20
N ARG A 193 18.52 -0.95 -5.39
CA ARG A 193 19.52 -1.29 -4.38
C ARG A 193 20.49 -0.12 -4.16
N GLY A 194 20.77 0.20 -2.88
CA GLY A 194 21.70 1.25 -2.49
C GLY A 194 21.17 2.67 -2.66
N GLU A 195 19.99 2.84 -3.30
CA GLU A 195 19.30 4.14 -3.32
C GLU A 195 18.68 4.42 -1.95
N LYS A 196 18.59 5.71 -1.62
CA LYS A 196 18.02 6.20 -0.36
C LYS A 196 16.88 7.16 -0.68
N LEU A 197 15.98 7.30 0.28
CA LEU A 197 14.94 8.32 0.22
C LEU A 197 15.59 9.71 0.23
N ALA A 198 15.10 10.58 -0.62
CA ALA A 198 15.49 11.98 -0.64
C ALA A 198 14.59 12.78 0.32
N GLU A 199 15.07 13.94 0.72
CA GLU A 199 14.24 14.93 1.39
C GLU A 199 13.27 15.55 0.38
N ASP A 200 11.98 15.45 0.66
CA ASP A 200 10.91 15.98 -0.20
C ASP A 200 9.97 16.89 0.60
N ILE A 201 10.32 18.17 0.70
CA ILE A 201 9.52 19.16 1.44
C ILE A 201 8.36 19.63 0.55
N CYS A 202 7.18 19.14 0.85
CA CYS A 202 5.96 19.46 0.08
C CYS A 202 5.68 20.96 0.02
N LEU A 203 5.88 21.71 1.12
CA LEU A 203 5.64 23.18 1.16
C LEU A 203 6.52 23.94 0.18
N ASP A 204 7.76 23.50 -0.07
CA ASP A 204 8.66 24.13 -1.02
C ASP A 204 8.16 24.08 -2.46
N LYS A 205 7.24 23.15 -2.76
CA LYS A 205 6.62 23.01 -4.08
C LYS A 205 5.40 23.89 -4.30
N ILE A 206 4.78 24.35 -3.22
CA ILE A 206 3.57 25.18 -3.25
C ILE A 206 3.95 26.66 -3.38
N THR A 207 5.13 27.04 -2.91
CA THR A 207 5.59 28.43 -2.85
C THR A 207 6.35 28.87 -4.11
N LYS A 208 6.50 28.01 -5.11
CA LYS A 208 7.06 28.30 -6.45
C LYS A 208 5.96 28.40 -7.50
#